data_0d833ba7ff9b994f6fa05443d4477b71
#
_entry.id   0d833ba7ff9b994f6fa05443d4477b71
#
_cell.length_a   1.000
_cell.length_b   1.000
_cell.length_c   1.000
_cell.angle_alpha   90.00
_cell.angle_beta   90.00
_cell.angle_gamma   90.00
#
_symmetry.space_group_name_H-M   'P 1'
#
loop_
_entity.id
_entity.type
_entity.pdbx_description
1 polymer ?
#
loop_
_entity_poly.entity_id
_entity_poly.type
_entity_poly.pdbx_seq_one_letter_code
_entity_poly.pdbx_strand_id
1 'polypeptide(L)'
;PSTGLPTKTEQADLLQAMFGRNGEAPGPIVAPQSPGDCFDAALEAARIAVTYRTPVMLLSDGYLANGSEPWRIPEVDDLAVIDPKFAQAPAADDDGTTPTFHPYTRDPETLARPWAPPGVAGLEHRIGGLEKADITGNISYDPANHDFMTRTRQAKVDRIADSLPPLEVDDPSGQARVVVLGWGSTYGPIGAGVRRVRKAGYHVAQVHLRHLNPFPKDLGDILSRYDKVLVPEMNLGQLSLLVRAKYLVDAVGYNQVRGLPLKAAELAEAIGELVAQAEGVEVDLTAATTEPSSQEVK
;
A
#
# COMPACT_ATOMS: atom_id res chain seq x y z
N PRO A 1 -7.52 -18.16 2.34
CA PRO A 1 -8.41 -18.72 3.38
C PRO A 1 -8.90 -20.12 3.12
N SER A 2 -7.97 -21.06 2.95
CA SER A 2 -8.32 -22.47 2.81
C SER A 2 -8.80 -23.11 4.13
N THR A 3 -8.56 -22.45 5.24
CA THR A 3 -9.01 -22.88 6.58
C THR A 3 -10.35 -22.28 6.99
N GLY A 4 -10.86 -21.33 6.25
CA GLY A 4 -12.18 -20.73 6.41
C GLY A 4 -13.11 -21.15 5.27
N LEU A 5 -13.76 -20.19 4.63
CA LEU A 5 -14.55 -20.42 3.42
C LEU A 5 -13.60 -20.75 2.26
N PRO A 6 -13.61 -22.00 1.70
CA PRO A 6 -12.57 -22.45 0.78
C PRO A 6 -12.54 -21.64 -0.52
N THR A 7 -11.33 -21.32 -0.99
CA THR A 7 -11.08 -20.61 -2.27
C THR A 7 -11.95 -19.36 -2.49
N LYS A 8 -12.23 -18.63 -1.40
CA LYS A 8 -13.02 -17.42 -1.45
C LYS A 8 -12.15 -16.16 -1.23
N THR A 9 -12.65 -15.04 -1.69
CA THR A 9 -11.92 -13.76 -1.61
C THR A 9 -12.23 -13.02 -0.31
N GLU A 10 -11.18 -12.58 0.37
CA GLU A 10 -11.24 -11.76 1.58
C GLU A 10 -10.01 -10.86 1.65
N GLN A 11 -10.12 -9.73 2.36
CA GLN A 11 -9.01 -8.82 2.66
C GLN A 11 -8.66 -8.90 4.15
N ALA A 12 -8.56 -10.10 4.71
CA ALA A 12 -8.52 -10.33 6.15
C ALA A 12 -7.15 -10.10 6.81
N ASP A 13 -6.07 -9.96 6.04
CA ASP A 13 -4.70 -10.06 6.54
C ASP A 13 -4.00 -8.71 6.78
N LEU A 14 -4.66 -7.56 6.55
CA LEU A 14 -4.01 -6.25 6.66
C LEU A 14 -3.50 -5.95 8.07
N LEU A 15 -4.33 -6.15 9.10
CA LEU A 15 -3.89 -5.91 10.48
C LEU A 15 -2.84 -6.92 10.94
N GLN A 16 -2.90 -8.16 10.47
CA GLN A 16 -1.85 -9.14 10.72
C GLN A 16 -0.53 -8.69 10.07
N ALA A 17 -0.57 -8.22 8.82
CA ALA A 17 0.59 -7.67 8.13
C ALA A 17 1.16 -6.43 8.84
N MET A 18 0.30 -5.57 9.40
CA MET A 18 0.72 -4.39 10.16
C MET A 18 1.33 -4.73 11.52
N PHE A 19 0.67 -5.56 12.32
CA PHE A 19 0.93 -5.70 13.76
C PHE A 19 1.17 -7.14 14.21
N GLY A 20 1.07 -8.13 13.33
CA GLY A 20 1.11 -9.55 13.69
C GLY A 20 2.51 -10.13 13.97
N ARG A 21 3.48 -9.30 14.33
CA ARG A 21 4.85 -9.71 14.68
C ARG A 21 5.18 -9.34 16.12
N ASN A 22 6.21 -9.98 16.68
CA ASN A 22 6.69 -9.64 18.02
C ASN A 22 7.46 -8.31 18.01
N GLY A 23 7.26 -7.49 19.02
CA GLY A 23 7.92 -6.20 19.21
C GLY A 23 7.57 -5.17 18.14
N GLU A 24 8.36 -4.09 18.11
CA GLU A 24 8.25 -3.04 17.12
C GLU A 24 8.93 -3.47 15.81
N ALA A 25 8.17 -4.12 14.94
CA ALA A 25 8.67 -4.69 13.68
C ALA A 25 7.90 -4.11 12.47
N PRO A 26 8.11 -2.83 12.12
CA PRO A 26 7.44 -2.21 10.99
C PRO A 26 7.85 -2.89 9.68
N GLY A 27 6.90 -3.02 8.75
CA GLY A 27 7.16 -3.59 7.43
C GLY A 27 6.30 -2.93 6.35
N PRO A 28 6.85 -2.69 5.16
CA PRO A 28 6.09 -2.17 4.04
C PRO A 28 5.04 -3.17 3.55
N ILE A 29 3.89 -2.64 3.12
CA ILE A 29 2.77 -3.43 2.63
C ILE A 29 2.29 -2.83 1.31
N VAL A 30 2.19 -3.68 0.29
CA VAL A 30 1.73 -3.34 -1.06
C VAL A 30 0.59 -4.28 -1.44
N ALA A 31 -0.42 -3.78 -2.15
CA ALA A 31 -1.53 -4.59 -2.64
C ALA A 31 -1.84 -4.27 -4.11
N PRO A 32 -1.90 -5.27 -5.00
CA PRO A 32 -2.33 -5.08 -6.38
C PRO A 32 -3.85 -4.87 -6.45
N GLN A 33 -4.30 -4.16 -7.49
CA GLN A 33 -5.71 -3.82 -7.70
C GLN A 33 -6.43 -4.67 -8.75
N SER A 34 -5.65 -5.35 -9.61
CA SER A 34 -6.17 -6.20 -10.68
C SER A 34 -5.21 -7.35 -10.98
N PRO A 35 -5.62 -8.39 -11.74
CA PRO A 35 -4.72 -9.48 -12.14
C PRO A 35 -3.47 -9.00 -12.89
N GLY A 36 -3.62 -8.05 -13.84
CA GLY A 36 -2.48 -7.48 -14.56
C GLY A 36 -1.56 -6.65 -13.66
N ASP A 37 -2.14 -5.89 -12.74
CA ASP A 37 -1.40 -5.08 -11.77
C ASP A 37 -0.57 -5.91 -10.77
N CYS A 38 -0.81 -7.22 -10.67
CA CYS A 38 0.02 -8.10 -9.83
C CYS A 38 1.49 -8.10 -10.27
N PHE A 39 1.78 -7.94 -11.57
CA PHE A 39 3.14 -7.82 -12.06
C PHE A 39 3.81 -6.53 -11.56
N ASP A 40 3.16 -5.40 -11.74
CA ASP A 40 3.71 -4.10 -11.33
C ASP A 40 3.85 -3.99 -9.81
N ALA A 41 2.88 -4.52 -9.07
CA ALA A 41 2.94 -4.56 -7.61
C ALA A 41 4.08 -5.47 -7.10
N ALA A 42 4.37 -6.58 -7.77
CA ALA A 42 5.49 -7.46 -7.43
C ALA A 42 6.84 -6.78 -7.72
N LEU A 43 6.95 -6.07 -8.85
CA LEU A 43 8.15 -5.30 -9.20
C LEU A 43 8.38 -4.16 -8.20
N GLU A 44 7.33 -3.45 -7.82
CA GLU A 44 7.38 -2.40 -6.80
C GLU A 44 7.78 -2.94 -5.42
N ALA A 45 7.22 -4.08 -5.01
CA ALA A 45 7.62 -4.74 -3.76
C ALA A 45 9.11 -5.13 -3.78
N ALA A 46 9.62 -5.64 -4.90
CA ALA A 46 11.03 -5.95 -5.09
C ALA A 46 11.90 -4.68 -5.04
N ARG A 47 11.48 -3.60 -5.70
CA ARG A 47 12.16 -2.30 -5.66
C ARG A 47 12.30 -1.79 -4.22
N ILE A 48 11.21 -1.77 -3.48
CA ILE A 48 11.21 -1.34 -2.07
C ILE A 48 12.11 -2.25 -1.23
N ALA A 49 11.98 -3.57 -1.37
CA ALA A 49 12.76 -4.53 -0.59
C ALA A 49 14.27 -4.36 -0.81
N VAL A 50 14.68 -4.19 -2.06
CA VAL A 50 16.09 -4.02 -2.43
C VAL A 50 16.63 -2.64 -2.02
N THR A 51 15.84 -1.57 -2.24
CA THR A 51 16.28 -0.20 -1.91
C THR A 51 16.41 0.02 -0.41
N TYR A 52 15.40 -0.40 0.36
CA TYR A 52 15.31 -0.12 1.80
C TYR A 52 15.83 -1.28 2.68
N ARG A 53 16.32 -2.36 2.08
CA ARG A 53 16.84 -3.54 2.83
C ARG A 53 15.84 -4.04 3.88
N THR A 54 14.61 -4.27 3.46
CA THR A 54 13.53 -4.72 4.34
C THR A 54 12.60 -5.66 3.58
N PRO A 55 12.09 -6.73 4.21
CA PRO A 55 11.07 -7.55 3.55
C PRO A 55 9.81 -6.72 3.32
N VAL A 56 9.13 -6.97 2.21
CA VAL A 56 7.86 -6.33 1.83
C VAL A 56 6.75 -7.38 1.80
N MET A 57 5.61 -7.08 2.38
CA MET A 57 4.43 -7.93 2.26
C MET A 57 3.59 -7.48 1.06
N LEU A 58 3.36 -8.41 0.14
CA LEU A 58 2.47 -8.25 -1.00
C LEU A 58 1.15 -8.95 -0.67
N LEU A 59 0.10 -8.17 -0.42
CA LEU A 59 -1.23 -8.70 -0.10
C LEU A 59 -2.07 -8.84 -1.37
N SER A 60 -2.38 -10.07 -1.73
CA SER A 60 -3.29 -10.42 -2.82
C SER A 60 -4.43 -11.28 -2.29
N ASP A 61 -5.45 -11.51 -3.08
CA ASP A 61 -6.59 -12.33 -2.68
C ASP A 61 -7.03 -13.32 -3.76
N GLY A 62 -7.99 -14.18 -3.42
CA GLY A 62 -8.49 -15.22 -4.31
C GLY A 62 -9.20 -14.68 -5.56
N TYR A 63 -9.73 -13.46 -5.55
CA TYR A 63 -10.34 -12.85 -6.72
C TYR A 63 -9.28 -12.48 -7.77
N LEU A 64 -8.20 -11.86 -7.36
CA LEU A 64 -7.08 -11.52 -8.25
C LEU A 64 -6.38 -12.79 -8.77
N ALA A 65 -6.15 -13.76 -7.88
CA ALA A 65 -5.46 -15.00 -8.23
C ALA A 65 -6.22 -15.90 -9.21
N ASN A 66 -7.57 -15.83 -9.23
CA ASN A 66 -8.42 -16.61 -10.13
C ASN A 66 -9.03 -15.76 -11.26
N GLY A 67 -8.80 -14.43 -11.22
CA GLY A 67 -9.26 -13.52 -12.25
C GLY A 67 -8.37 -13.55 -13.50
N SER A 68 -8.89 -13.00 -14.57
CA SER A 68 -8.14 -12.76 -15.80
C SER A 68 -8.57 -11.45 -16.43
N GLU A 69 -7.62 -10.77 -17.05
CA GLU A 69 -7.86 -9.55 -17.82
C GLU A 69 -6.89 -9.47 -19.01
N PRO A 70 -7.20 -8.72 -20.06
CA PRO A 70 -6.21 -8.41 -21.08
C PRO A 70 -5.02 -7.70 -20.47
N TRP A 71 -3.82 -8.22 -20.71
CA TRP A 71 -2.57 -7.66 -20.19
C TRP A 71 -1.54 -7.56 -21.32
N ARG A 72 -0.94 -6.39 -21.46
CA ARG A 72 0.15 -6.20 -22.39
C ARG A 72 1.47 -6.56 -21.72
N ILE A 73 2.19 -7.49 -22.28
CA ILE A 73 3.54 -7.83 -21.82
C ILE A 73 4.43 -6.57 -21.97
N PRO A 74 5.02 -6.06 -20.87
CA PRO A 74 5.90 -4.90 -20.97
C PRO A 74 7.19 -5.25 -21.70
N GLU A 75 7.78 -4.27 -22.38
CA GLU A 75 9.15 -4.39 -22.89
C GLU A 75 10.12 -4.35 -21.71
N VAL A 76 11.16 -5.18 -21.75
CA VAL A 76 12.11 -5.29 -20.63
C VAL A 76 12.84 -3.96 -20.38
N ASP A 77 13.12 -3.21 -21.44
CA ASP A 77 13.82 -1.93 -21.37
C ASP A 77 12.97 -0.81 -20.74
N ASP A 78 11.65 -0.98 -20.67
CA ASP A 78 10.73 -0.04 -20.03
C ASP A 78 10.60 -0.30 -18.51
N LEU A 79 11.12 -1.44 -18.03
CA LEU A 79 11.04 -1.77 -16.60
C LEU A 79 12.06 -0.99 -15.79
N ALA A 80 11.65 -0.58 -14.59
CA ALA A 80 12.54 0.07 -13.65
C ALA A 80 13.71 -0.84 -13.27
N VAL A 81 14.94 -0.35 -13.42
CA VAL A 81 16.15 -1.07 -13.00
C VAL A 81 16.21 -1.06 -11.47
N ILE A 82 16.28 -2.25 -10.88
CA ILE A 82 16.46 -2.42 -9.44
C ILE A 82 17.94 -2.68 -9.17
N ASP A 83 18.65 -1.61 -8.80
CA ASP A 83 20.07 -1.70 -8.47
C ASP A 83 20.25 -2.08 -6.99
N PRO A 84 20.89 -3.23 -6.68
CA PRO A 84 21.14 -3.63 -5.31
C PRO A 84 22.18 -2.75 -4.59
N LYS A 85 22.94 -1.90 -5.28
CA LYS A 85 23.97 -1.02 -4.71
C LYS A 85 24.82 -1.77 -3.66
N PHE A 86 25.47 -2.85 -4.08
CA PHE A 86 26.33 -3.61 -3.18
C PHE A 86 27.48 -2.76 -2.64
N ALA A 87 27.78 -2.96 -1.36
CA ALA A 87 28.92 -2.30 -0.72
C ALA A 87 30.22 -2.69 -1.40
N GLN A 88 31.09 -1.70 -1.56
CA GLN A 88 32.46 -1.91 -2.00
C GLN A 88 33.39 -1.98 -0.77
N ALA A 89 34.46 -2.75 -0.88
CA ALA A 89 35.48 -2.74 0.16
C ALA A 89 36.08 -1.33 0.30
N PRO A 90 36.30 -0.86 1.55
CA PRO A 90 36.95 0.43 1.74
C PRO A 90 38.31 0.44 1.06
N ALA A 91 38.63 1.51 0.34
CA ALA A 91 39.98 1.73 -0.16
C ALA A 91 40.91 2.07 1.00
N ALA A 92 42.18 1.73 0.87
CA ALA A 92 43.18 2.17 1.83
C ALA A 92 43.36 3.69 1.74
N ASP A 93 43.55 4.34 2.90
CA ASP A 93 43.88 5.74 2.98
C ASP A 93 45.31 6.01 2.45
N ASP A 94 45.68 7.28 2.26
CA ASP A 94 46.98 7.69 1.74
C ASP A 94 48.17 7.20 2.57
N ASP A 95 47.96 6.89 3.85
CA ASP A 95 48.95 6.30 4.77
C ASP A 95 49.01 4.76 4.70
N GLY A 96 48.20 4.13 3.84
CA GLY A 96 48.12 2.67 3.65
C GLY A 96 47.22 1.99 4.68
N THR A 97 46.54 2.69 5.53
CA THR A 97 45.54 2.12 6.45
C THR A 97 44.22 1.84 5.71
N THR A 98 43.62 0.69 5.98
CA THR A 98 42.29 0.38 5.41
C THR A 98 41.20 0.67 6.46
N PRO A 99 40.28 1.57 6.17
CA PRO A 99 39.17 1.85 7.09
C PRO A 99 38.35 0.59 7.41
N THR A 100 37.92 0.49 8.65
CA THR A 100 37.04 -0.63 9.05
C THR A 100 35.66 -0.47 8.43
N PHE A 101 35.13 -1.55 7.84
CA PHE A 101 33.77 -1.58 7.35
C PHE A 101 32.77 -1.50 8.52
N HIS A 102 31.83 -0.58 8.42
CA HIS A 102 30.78 -0.37 9.41
C HIS A 102 29.41 -0.80 8.85
N PRO A 103 28.89 -1.98 9.23
CA PRO A 103 27.71 -2.59 8.61
C PRO A 103 26.39 -1.89 8.96
N TYR A 104 26.40 -0.95 9.91
CA TYR A 104 25.23 -0.15 10.30
C TYR A 104 25.36 1.34 9.98
N THR A 105 26.38 1.75 9.23
CA THR A 105 26.38 3.06 8.59
C THR A 105 25.27 3.11 7.55
N ARG A 106 24.29 3.96 7.79
CA ARG A 106 23.10 4.02 6.97
C ARG A 106 23.19 5.07 5.89
N ASP A 107 22.59 4.77 4.76
CA ASP A 107 22.33 5.77 3.73
C ASP A 107 21.46 6.92 4.32
N PRO A 108 21.84 8.19 4.14
CA PRO A 108 21.14 9.31 4.77
C PRO A 108 19.73 9.55 4.24
N GLU A 109 19.41 9.10 3.03
CA GLU A 109 18.10 9.28 2.41
C GLU A 109 17.16 8.12 2.77
N THR A 110 17.61 6.91 2.59
CA THR A 110 16.79 5.70 2.74
C THR A 110 16.84 5.07 4.12
N LEU A 111 17.84 5.40 4.94
CA LEU A 111 18.22 4.71 6.17
C LEU A 111 18.52 3.21 5.98
N ALA A 112 18.74 2.78 4.75
CA ALA A 112 19.16 1.43 4.44
C ALA A 112 20.61 1.21 4.85
N ARG A 113 20.91 0.00 5.36
CA ARG A 113 22.29 -0.42 5.65
C ARG A 113 23.00 -0.79 4.34
N PRO A 114 24.33 -0.69 4.29
CA PRO A 114 25.08 -1.21 3.16
C PRO A 114 24.83 -2.73 3.01
N TRP A 115 24.80 -3.21 1.79
CA TRP A 115 24.61 -4.62 1.49
C TRP A 115 25.96 -5.23 1.09
N ALA A 116 26.62 -5.83 2.08
CA ALA A 116 27.91 -6.47 1.87
C ALA A 116 27.72 -7.87 1.25
N PRO A 117 28.21 -8.12 0.02
CA PRO A 117 28.16 -9.45 -0.56
C PRO A 117 29.05 -10.41 0.23
N PRO A 118 28.60 -11.63 0.55
CA PRO A 118 29.43 -12.64 1.20
C PRO A 118 30.68 -12.95 0.40
N GLY A 119 31.84 -13.07 1.08
CA GLY A 119 33.11 -13.42 0.47
C GLY A 119 33.93 -12.25 -0.10
N VAL A 120 33.40 -11.01 -0.02
CA VAL A 120 34.19 -9.83 -0.39
C VAL A 120 35.12 -9.46 0.76
N ALA A 121 36.42 -9.51 0.54
CA ALA A 121 37.43 -9.15 1.52
C ALA A 121 37.30 -7.68 1.95
N GLY A 122 37.46 -7.40 3.24
CA GLY A 122 37.29 -6.06 3.83
C GLY A 122 35.84 -5.69 4.19
N LEU A 123 34.85 -6.58 3.90
CA LEU A 123 33.46 -6.40 4.31
C LEU A 123 33.03 -7.38 5.40
N GLU A 124 33.97 -8.06 6.01
CA GLU A 124 33.71 -9.01 7.10
C GLU A 124 33.11 -8.27 8.29
N HIS A 125 31.98 -8.76 8.78
CA HIS A 125 31.28 -8.16 9.91
C HIS A 125 30.46 -9.21 10.66
N ARG A 126 30.03 -8.86 11.87
CA ARG A 126 29.21 -9.73 12.68
C ARG A 126 27.81 -9.88 12.10
N ILE A 127 27.39 -11.12 11.90
CA ILE A 127 26.02 -11.52 11.55
C ILE A 127 25.49 -12.38 12.71
N GLY A 128 24.19 -12.29 13.00
CA GLY A 128 23.54 -13.09 14.03
C GLY A 128 22.38 -12.35 14.69
N GLY A 129 21.72 -13.02 15.66
CA GLY A 129 20.43 -12.64 16.18
C GLY A 129 20.43 -11.42 17.09
N LEU A 130 21.34 -11.26 18.00
CA LEU A 130 21.29 -10.21 19.01
C LEU A 130 21.29 -8.80 18.43
N GLU A 131 20.75 -7.84 19.18
CA GLU A 131 20.74 -6.44 18.79
C GLU A 131 22.15 -5.92 18.55
N LYS A 132 22.28 -5.06 17.56
CA LYS A 132 23.54 -4.45 17.14
C LYS A 132 23.60 -2.99 17.54
N ALA A 133 24.79 -2.55 17.93
CA ALA A 133 25.08 -1.13 18.08
C ALA A 133 24.99 -0.43 16.73
N ASP A 134 24.56 0.81 16.77
CA ASP A 134 24.60 1.70 15.60
C ASP A 134 26.02 1.79 15.03
N ILE A 135 26.14 2.06 13.74
CA ILE A 135 27.38 2.18 12.97
C ILE A 135 28.23 0.91 12.99
N THR A 136 28.70 0.46 14.15
CA THR A 136 29.70 -0.63 14.26
C THR A 136 29.13 -2.03 14.05
N GLY A 137 27.86 -2.26 14.35
CA GLY A 137 27.23 -3.57 14.29
C GLY A 137 27.69 -4.54 15.39
N ASN A 138 28.36 -4.08 16.43
CA ASN A 138 28.69 -4.89 17.60
C ASN A 138 27.44 -5.24 18.39
N ILE A 139 27.46 -6.31 19.17
CA ILE A 139 26.35 -6.66 20.08
C ILE A 139 26.21 -5.54 21.10
N SER A 140 24.96 -5.09 21.32
CA SER A 140 24.65 -4.03 22.25
C SER A 140 23.57 -4.49 23.24
N TYR A 141 23.78 -4.17 24.52
CA TYR A 141 22.80 -4.29 25.59
C TYR A 141 22.40 -2.90 26.13
N ASP A 142 22.82 -1.83 25.45
CA ASP A 142 22.53 -0.47 25.83
C ASP A 142 21.05 -0.12 25.52
N PRO A 143 20.23 0.26 26.52
CA PRO A 143 18.84 0.62 26.33
C PRO A 143 18.65 1.87 25.46
N ALA A 144 19.58 2.82 25.45
CA ALA A 144 19.50 3.97 24.57
C ALA A 144 19.72 3.59 23.10
N ASN A 145 20.66 2.68 22.84
CA ASN A 145 20.84 2.11 21.50
C ASN A 145 19.57 1.33 21.06
N HIS A 146 18.92 0.59 21.97
CA HIS A 146 17.69 -0.13 21.65
C HIS A 146 16.56 0.82 21.19
N ASP A 147 16.30 1.90 21.92
CA ASP A 147 15.29 2.91 21.54
C ASP A 147 15.66 3.56 20.19
N PHE A 148 16.93 3.95 20.01
CA PHE A 148 17.42 4.53 18.77
C PHE A 148 17.23 3.57 17.56
N MET A 149 17.61 2.31 17.71
CA MET A 149 17.49 1.31 16.64
C MET A 149 16.02 1.01 16.28
N THR A 150 15.15 0.99 17.27
CA THR A 150 13.71 0.80 17.09
C THR A 150 13.11 1.96 16.30
N ARG A 151 13.38 3.20 16.70
CA ARG A 151 12.92 4.41 15.98
C ARG A 151 13.49 4.49 14.57
N THR A 152 14.74 4.12 14.38
CA THR A 152 15.39 4.12 13.07
C THR A 152 14.76 3.10 12.12
N ARG A 153 14.35 1.92 12.62
CA ARG A 153 13.61 0.94 11.79
C ARG A 153 12.25 1.49 11.35
N GLN A 154 11.53 2.16 12.26
CA GLN A 154 10.27 2.81 11.91
C GLN A 154 10.50 3.93 10.88
N ALA A 155 11.44 4.84 11.15
CA ALA A 155 11.78 5.93 10.25
C ALA A 155 12.20 5.46 8.86
N LYS A 156 12.92 4.34 8.75
CA LYS A 156 13.27 3.74 7.46
C LYS A 156 12.02 3.33 6.65
N VAL A 157 11.04 2.73 7.31
CA VAL A 157 9.78 2.37 6.65
C VAL A 157 8.99 3.63 6.28
N ASP A 158 8.92 4.61 7.16
CA ASP A 158 8.19 5.87 6.89
C ASP A 158 8.79 6.63 5.69
N ARG A 159 10.12 6.62 5.52
CA ARG A 159 10.81 7.25 4.38
C ARG A 159 10.52 6.60 3.02
N ILE A 160 9.98 5.41 2.98
CA ILE A 160 9.51 4.82 1.71
C ILE A 160 8.49 5.75 1.06
N ALA A 161 7.65 6.42 1.86
CA ALA A 161 6.67 7.38 1.36
C ALA A 161 7.29 8.54 0.55
N ASP A 162 8.58 8.84 0.75
CA ASP A 162 9.30 9.89 0.00
C ASP A 162 9.53 9.50 -1.46
N SER A 163 9.54 8.21 -1.76
CA SER A 163 9.76 7.65 -3.09
C SER A 163 8.47 7.22 -3.80
N LEU A 164 7.31 7.39 -3.14
CA LEU A 164 6.03 7.03 -3.73
C LEU A 164 5.49 8.17 -4.59
N PRO A 165 4.83 7.85 -5.73
CA PRO A 165 4.14 8.85 -6.51
C PRO A 165 2.95 9.43 -5.72
N PRO A 166 2.53 10.67 -6.03
CA PRO A 166 1.28 11.22 -5.52
C PRO A 166 0.09 10.31 -5.84
N LEU A 167 -0.92 10.32 -4.97
CA LEU A 167 -2.14 9.56 -5.21
C LEU A 167 -2.97 10.20 -6.32
N GLU A 168 -3.47 9.35 -7.20
CA GLU A 168 -4.45 9.76 -8.19
C GLU A 168 -5.83 9.85 -7.55
N VAL A 169 -6.46 11.01 -7.73
CA VAL A 169 -7.83 11.27 -7.31
C VAL A 169 -8.71 11.31 -8.55
N ASP A 170 -9.59 10.33 -8.70
CA ASP A 170 -10.58 10.33 -9.78
C ASP A 170 -11.82 11.13 -9.33
N ASP A 171 -11.78 12.45 -9.58
CA ASP A 171 -12.89 13.39 -9.40
C ASP A 171 -13.04 14.29 -10.63
N PRO A 172 -13.67 13.81 -11.71
CA PRO A 172 -13.78 14.56 -12.95
C PRO A 172 -14.61 15.86 -12.82
N SER A 173 -15.41 15.98 -11.79
CA SER A 173 -16.19 17.18 -11.53
C SER A 173 -15.44 18.24 -10.73
N GLY A 174 -14.51 17.84 -9.89
CA GLY A 174 -13.90 18.68 -8.87
C GLY A 174 -14.88 19.21 -7.81
N GLN A 175 -16.09 18.63 -7.73
CA GLN A 175 -17.16 19.08 -6.84
C GLN A 175 -17.62 18.00 -5.86
N ALA A 176 -16.96 16.84 -5.86
CA ALA A 176 -17.33 15.75 -4.98
C ALA A 176 -17.15 16.13 -3.50
N ARG A 177 -18.17 15.87 -2.70
CA ARG A 177 -18.13 15.99 -1.22
C ARG A 177 -17.89 14.66 -0.53
N VAL A 178 -18.00 13.56 -1.28
CA VAL A 178 -17.77 12.20 -0.83
C VAL A 178 -16.65 11.59 -1.61
N VAL A 179 -15.70 10.94 -0.92
CA VAL A 179 -14.65 10.12 -1.54
C VAL A 179 -14.78 8.65 -1.14
N VAL A 180 -14.61 7.76 -2.10
CA VAL A 180 -14.54 6.31 -1.87
C VAL A 180 -13.08 5.89 -1.90
N LEU A 181 -12.57 5.42 -0.76
CA LEU A 181 -11.20 4.96 -0.60
C LEU A 181 -11.16 3.42 -0.66
N GLY A 182 -10.50 2.88 -1.67
CA GLY A 182 -10.34 1.44 -1.85
C GLY A 182 -8.90 0.95 -1.77
N TRP A 183 -8.73 -0.36 -1.71
CA TRP A 183 -7.46 -1.05 -1.83
C TRP A 183 -7.65 -2.47 -2.36
N GLY A 184 -6.59 -3.07 -2.89
CA GLY A 184 -6.65 -4.46 -3.36
C GLY A 184 -7.73 -4.68 -4.43
N SER A 185 -8.34 -5.84 -4.45
CA SER A 185 -9.33 -6.24 -5.45
C SER A 185 -10.67 -5.49 -5.40
N THR A 186 -10.87 -4.57 -4.46
CA THR A 186 -12.08 -3.73 -4.43
C THR A 186 -12.10 -2.65 -5.53
N TYR A 187 -11.00 -2.44 -6.26
CA TYR A 187 -10.87 -1.41 -7.29
C TYR A 187 -11.98 -1.46 -8.35
N GLY A 188 -12.15 -2.62 -8.98
CA GLY A 188 -13.17 -2.82 -10.03
C GLY A 188 -14.61 -2.60 -9.55
N PRO A 189 -15.04 -3.27 -8.47
CA PRO A 189 -16.34 -3.05 -7.86
C PRO A 189 -16.61 -1.62 -7.44
N ILE A 190 -15.66 -0.93 -6.80
CA ILE A 190 -15.77 0.48 -6.41
C ILE A 190 -15.95 1.35 -7.65
N GLY A 191 -15.08 1.22 -8.64
CA GLY A 191 -15.18 2.00 -9.88
C GLY A 191 -16.52 1.79 -10.60
N ALA A 192 -17.07 0.58 -10.59
CA ALA A 192 -18.39 0.31 -11.16
C ALA A 192 -19.52 0.95 -10.34
N GLY A 193 -19.44 0.96 -9.01
CA GLY A 193 -20.38 1.66 -8.13
C GLY A 193 -20.35 3.17 -8.32
N VAL A 194 -19.14 3.75 -8.31
CA VAL A 194 -18.88 5.18 -8.55
C VAL A 194 -19.45 5.64 -9.90
N ARG A 195 -19.18 4.88 -10.98
CA ARG A 195 -19.75 5.21 -12.31
C ARG A 195 -21.28 5.22 -12.32
N ARG A 196 -21.95 4.34 -11.59
CA ARG A 196 -23.41 4.32 -11.49
C ARG A 196 -23.94 5.58 -10.81
N VAL A 197 -23.33 6.00 -9.70
CA VAL A 197 -23.71 7.22 -8.98
C VAL A 197 -23.49 8.45 -9.86
N ARG A 198 -22.37 8.54 -10.54
CA ARG A 198 -22.06 9.62 -11.50
C ARG A 198 -23.04 9.65 -12.68
N LYS A 199 -23.42 8.48 -13.22
CA LYS A 199 -24.41 8.39 -14.30
C LYS A 199 -25.80 8.88 -13.87
N ALA A 200 -26.13 8.77 -12.59
CA ALA A 200 -27.35 9.34 -12.01
C ALA A 200 -27.25 10.86 -11.76
N GLY A 201 -26.12 11.49 -12.08
CA GLY A 201 -25.93 12.95 -12.00
C GLY A 201 -25.30 13.46 -10.70
N TYR A 202 -24.83 12.57 -9.83
CA TYR A 202 -24.21 12.95 -8.55
C TYR A 202 -22.68 12.94 -8.63
N HIS A 203 -22.04 13.72 -7.75
CA HIS A 203 -20.59 13.85 -7.69
C HIS A 203 -19.99 12.98 -6.59
N VAL A 204 -19.05 12.15 -6.95
CA VAL A 204 -18.31 11.31 -6.00
C VAL A 204 -16.89 11.10 -6.51
N ALA A 205 -15.90 11.20 -5.62
CA ALA A 205 -14.51 10.94 -5.91
C ALA A 205 -14.13 9.48 -5.59
N GLN A 206 -13.10 8.97 -6.27
CA GLN A 206 -12.51 7.68 -5.97
C GLN A 206 -10.99 7.83 -5.78
N VAL A 207 -10.47 7.17 -4.76
CA VAL A 207 -9.02 7.00 -4.51
C VAL A 207 -8.73 5.54 -4.24
N HIS A 208 -7.62 5.03 -4.77
CA HIS A 208 -7.23 3.64 -4.55
C HIS A 208 -5.80 3.54 -4.04
N LEU A 209 -5.58 2.75 -3.00
CA LEU A 209 -4.28 2.56 -2.37
C LEU A 209 -3.61 1.29 -2.86
N ARG A 210 -2.42 1.44 -3.43
CA ARG A 210 -1.45 0.36 -3.66
C ARG A 210 -0.57 0.16 -2.43
N HIS A 211 -0.12 1.24 -1.81
CA HIS A 211 0.76 1.21 -0.64
C HIS A 211 -0.07 1.40 0.64
N LEU A 212 -0.05 0.38 1.49
CA LEU A 212 -0.83 0.34 2.74
C LEU A 212 0.02 0.62 3.97
N ASN A 213 1.34 0.43 3.87
CA ASN A 213 2.33 0.86 4.84
C ASN A 213 3.70 1.07 4.17
N PRO A 214 4.27 2.29 4.23
CA PRO A 214 3.60 3.51 4.66
C PRO A 214 2.50 3.93 3.68
N PHE A 215 1.53 4.69 4.15
CA PHE A 215 0.62 5.37 3.24
C PHE A 215 1.36 6.47 2.46
N PRO A 216 0.94 6.77 1.22
CA PRO A 216 1.40 7.95 0.49
C PRO A 216 1.23 9.23 1.30
N LYS A 217 2.17 10.17 1.15
CA LYS A 217 2.24 11.38 1.98
C LYS A 217 1.01 12.26 1.90
N ASP A 218 0.42 12.33 0.72
CA ASP A 218 -0.73 13.19 0.39
C ASP A 218 -2.09 12.62 0.79
N LEU A 219 -2.15 11.36 1.27
CA LEU A 219 -3.41 10.72 1.62
C LEU A 219 -4.22 11.51 2.66
N GLY A 220 -3.58 11.99 3.73
CA GLY A 220 -4.26 12.77 4.76
C GLY A 220 -4.87 14.06 4.23
N ASP A 221 -4.11 14.79 3.42
CA ASP A 221 -4.56 16.03 2.80
C ASP A 221 -5.69 15.79 1.79
N ILE A 222 -5.63 14.70 1.05
CA ILE A 222 -6.69 14.31 0.13
C ILE A 222 -7.97 14.02 0.91
N LEU A 223 -7.92 13.15 1.92
CA LEU A 223 -9.10 12.76 2.69
C LEU A 223 -9.75 13.94 3.42
N SER A 224 -8.96 14.92 3.87
CA SER A 224 -9.47 16.11 4.56
C SER A 224 -10.28 17.08 3.70
N ARG A 225 -10.23 16.93 2.38
CA ARG A 225 -10.99 17.76 1.43
C ARG A 225 -12.45 17.36 1.29
N TYR A 226 -12.79 16.14 1.76
CA TYR A 226 -14.12 15.57 1.59
C TYR A 226 -14.88 15.54 2.91
N ASP A 227 -16.18 15.80 2.85
CA ASP A 227 -17.05 15.76 4.03
C ASP A 227 -17.28 14.35 4.53
N LYS A 228 -17.24 13.36 3.63
CA LYS A 228 -17.42 11.96 3.94
C LYS A 228 -16.39 11.08 3.20
N VAL A 229 -15.87 10.10 3.91
CA VAL A 229 -14.94 9.08 3.38
C VAL A 229 -15.59 7.71 3.54
N LEU A 230 -15.90 7.04 2.43
CA LEU A 230 -16.39 5.66 2.45
C LEU A 230 -15.22 4.70 2.21
N VAL A 231 -15.11 3.67 3.03
CA VAL A 231 -14.06 2.63 2.88
C VAL A 231 -14.74 1.27 2.70
N PRO A 232 -14.92 0.82 1.44
CA PRO A 232 -15.44 -0.52 1.15
C PRO A 232 -14.35 -1.58 1.32
N GLU A 233 -14.62 -2.59 2.16
CA GLU A 233 -13.66 -3.66 2.44
C GLU A 233 -14.34 -5.03 2.53
N MET A 234 -13.59 -6.06 2.11
CA MET A 234 -13.98 -7.46 2.31
C MET A 234 -13.42 -8.02 3.63
N ASN A 235 -13.51 -7.22 4.69
CA ASN A 235 -13.14 -7.52 6.07
C ASN A 235 -14.01 -6.68 7.02
N LEU A 236 -13.73 -6.67 8.31
CA LEU A 236 -14.49 -5.93 9.32
C LEU A 236 -13.96 -4.50 9.56
N GLY A 237 -13.41 -3.85 8.55
CA GLY A 237 -13.00 -2.44 8.62
C GLY A 237 -11.53 -2.25 9.01
N GLN A 238 -10.62 -3.05 8.47
CA GLN A 238 -9.20 -2.99 8.83
C GLN A 238 -8.52 -1.72 8.31
N LEU A 239 -8.74 -1.34 7.05
CA LEU A 239 -8.20 -0.08 6.52
C LEU A 239 -8.89 1.12 7.15
N SER A 240 -10.22 1.08 7.31
CA SER A 240 -10.96 2.20 7.93
C SER A 240 -10.45 2.48 9.35
N LEU A 241 -10.11 1.44 10.14
CA LEU A 241 -9.49 1.57 11.45
C LEU A 241 -8.15 2.32 11.37
N LEU A 242 -7.26 1.91 10.45
CA LEU A 242 -5.94 2.51 10.27
C LEU A 242 -6.01 3.97 9.84
N VAL A 243 -6.90 4.28 8.89
CA VAL A 243 -7.11 5.64 8.36
C VAL A 243 -7.69 6.55 9.45
N ARG A 244 -8.69 6.09 10.19
CA ARG A 244 -9.25 6.84 11.33
C ARG A 244 -8.20 7.12 12.40
N ALA A 245 -7.40 6.11 12.76
CA ALA A 245 -6.37 6.27 13.79
C ALA A 245 -5.24 7.22 13.36
N LYS A 246 -4.84 7.18 12.09
CA LYS A 246 -3.72 7.98 11.61
C LYS A 246 -4.08 9.43 11.27
N TYR A 247 -5.25 9.66 10.67
CA TYR A 247 -5.64 10.96 10.12
C TYR A 247 -6.80 11.63 10.86
N LEU A 248 -7.42 10.96 11.83
CA LEU A 248 -8.58 11.45 12.59
C LEU A 248 -9.76 11.86 11.70
N VAL A 249 -9.87 11.26 10.53
CA VAL A 249 -11.01 11.47 9.62
C VAL A 249 -12.18 10.55 10.00
N ASP A 250 -13.40 11.02 9.79
CA ASP A 250 -14.62 10.22 10.01
C ASP A 250 -14.88 9.30 8.81
N ALA A 251 -14.03 8.28 8.67
CA ALA A 251 -14.20 7.27 7.64
C ALA A 251 -15.32 6.28 8.01
N VAL A 252 -16.26 6.09 7.10
CA VAL A 252 -17.38 5.15 7.23
C VAL A 252 -17.01 3.85 6.52
N GLY A 253 -17.08 2.73 7.21
CA GLY A 253 -16.83 1.41 6.64
C GLY A 253 -18.05 0.86 5.90
N TYR A 254 -17.85 0.29 4.71
CA TYR A 254 -18.80 -0.61 4.06
C TYR A 254 -18.19 -2.02 4.04
N ASN A 255 -18.54 -2.80 5.05
CA ASN A 255 -17.81 -4.04 5.38
C ASN A 255 -18.64 -5.27 5.01
N GLN A 256 -18.10 -6.14 4.14
CA GLN A 256 -18.74 -7.40 3.78
C GLN A 256 -17.74 -8.56 3.80
N VAL A 257 -18.02 -9.56 4.62
CA VAL A 257 -17.20 -10.80 4.71
C VAL A 257 -18.03 -11.95 4.19
N ARG A 258 -18.18 -12.05 2.88
CA ARG A 258 -19.01 -13.06 2.20
C ARG A 258 -18.20 -14.07 1.39
N GLY A 259 -16.88 -13.89 1.32
CA GLY A 259 -16.02 -14.67 0.44
C GLY A 259 -16.29 -14.44 -1.06
N LEU A 260 -16.91 -13.33 -1.40
CA LEU A 260 -17.26 -12.91 -2.76
C LEU A 260 -16.86 -11.45 -2.97
N PRO A 261 -16.55 -11.04 -4.21
CA PRO A 261 -16.34 -9.62 -4.53
C PRO A 261 -17.55 -8.77 -4.15
N LEU A 262 -17.29 -7.50 -3.82
CA LEU A 262 -18.35 -6.53 -3.58
C LEU A 262 -19.21 -6.33 -4.84
N LYS A 263 -20.50 -6.14 -4.66
CA LYS A 263 -21.42 -5.91 -5.78
C LYS A 263 -21.53 -4.41 -6.08
N ALA A 264 -21.35 -4.04 -7.33
CA ALA A 264 -21.40 -2.65 -7.78
C ALA A 264 -22.75 -1.96 -7.49
N ALA A 265 -23.87 -2.72 -7.52
CA ALA A 265 -25.18 -2.17 -7.19
C ALA A 265 -25.29 -1.79 -5.71
N GLU A 266 -24.94 -2.74 -4.83
CA GLU A 266 -24.96 -2.51 -3.38
C GLU A 266 -23.99 -1.37 -2.98
N LEU A 267 -22.83 -1.27 -3.66
CA LEU A 267 -21.91 -0.16 -3.46
C LEU A 267 -22.48 1.18 -3.93
N ALA A 268 -23.16 1.22 -5.07
CA ALA A 268 -23.79 2.45 -5.57
C ALA A 268 -24.84 2.97 -4.58
N GLU A 269 -25.64 2.07 -3.98
CA GLU A 269 -26.61 2.40 -2.95
C GLU A 269 -25.92 3.03 -1.72
N ALA A 270 -24.89 2.37 -1.18
CA ALA A 270 -24.13 2.87 -0.03
C ALA A 270 -23.42 4.21 -0.32
N ILE A 271 -22.87 4.40 -1.51
CA ILE A 271 -22.30 5.67 -1.95
C ILE A 271 -23.39 6.75 -2.04
N GLY A 272 -24.55 6.41 -2.64
CA GLY A 272 -25.69 7.32 -2.78
C GLY A 272 -26.22 7.80 -1.42
N GLU A 273 -26.32 6.90 -0.44
CA GLU A 273 -26.72 7.26 0.93
C GLU A 273 -25.76 8.31 1.55
N LEU A 274 -24.46 8.17 1.35
CA LEU A 274 -23.47 9.13 1.85
C LEU A 274 -23.50 10.46 1.09
N VAL A 275 -23.74 10.43 -0.22
CA VAL A 275 -23.93 11.63 -1.03
C VAL A 275 -25.18 12.37 -0.55
N ALA A 276 -26.29 11.66 -0.34
CA ALA A 276 -27.52 12.24 0.22
C ALA A 276 -27.27 12.94 1.56
N GLN A 277 -26.51 12.30 2.45
CA GLN A 277 -26.15 12.89 3.75
C GLN A 277 -25.24 14.14 3.62
N ALA A 278 -24.25 14.08 2.73
CA ALA A 278 -23.27 15.16 2.56
C ALA A 278 -23.87 16.38 1.85
N GLU A 279 -24.77 16.18 0.90
CA GLU A 279 -25.38 17.24 0.10
C GLU A 279 -26.75 17.71 0.60
N GLY A 280 -27.37 16.93 1.49
CA GLY A 280 -28.72 17.23 1.99
C GLY A 280 -29.81 17.05 0.92
N VAL A 281 -29.61 16.07 0.02
CA VAL A 281 -30.52 15.78 -1.10
C VAL A 281 -31.02 14.33 -1.03
N GLU A 282 -32.12 14.04 -1.72
CA GLU A 282 -32.52 12.66 -1.96
C GLU A 282 -31.82 12.14 -3.22
N VAL A 283 -31.17 10.98 -3.12
CA VAL A 283 -30.43 10.37 -4.23
C VAL A 283 -31.29 9.30 -4.90
N ASP A 284 -31.59 9.48 -6.18
CA ASP A 284 -32.29 8.50 -7.03
C ASP A 284 -31.30 7.87 -8.03
N LEU A 285 -31.05 6.57 -7.88
CA LEU A 285 -30.17 5.80 -8.74
C LEU A 285 -30.92 5.03 -9.85
N THR A 286 -32.23 5.19 -9.99
CA THR A 286 -33.04 4.43 -10.98
C THR A 286 -32.62 4.74 -12.41
N ALA A 287 -32.24 5.98 -12.71
CA ALA A 287 -31.72 6.40 -14.00
C ALA A 287 -30.42 5.68 -14.41
N ALA A 288 -29.64 5.19 -13.46
CA ALA A 288 -28.37 4.48 -13.71
C ALA A 288 -28.57 3.00 -14.06
N THR A 289 -29.74 2.43 -13.83
CA THR A 289 -30.06 1.01 -14.06
C THR A 289 -30.67 0.75 -15.43
N THR A 290 -31.14 1.76 -16.14
CA THR A 290 -31.63 1.63 -17.51
C THR A 290 -30.46 1.43 -18.48
N GLU A 291 -30.30 0.19 -18.98
CA GLU A 291 -29.42 -0.08 -20.12
C GLU A 291 -29.91 0.75 -21.32
N PRO A 292 -29.01 1.30 -22.16
CA PRO A 292 -29.44 1.87 -23.42
C PRO A 292 -30.13 0.77 -24.23
N SER A 293 -31.40 1.01 -24.59
CA SER A 293 -32.15 0.10 -25.45
C SER A 293 -31.31 -0.19 -26.70
N SER A 294 -31.20 -1.45 -27.06
CA SER A 294 -30.44 -2.01 -28.22
C SER A 294 -30.97 -1.55 -29.59
N GLN A 295 -31.32 -0.26 -29.75
CA GLN A 295 -31.90 0.29 -30.96
C GLN A 295 -31.10 1.36 -31.68
N GLU A 296 -29.77 1.49 -31.44
CA GLU A 296 -28.94 2.36 -32.30
C GLU A 296 -27.62 1.67 -32.69
N VAL A 297 -27.74 0.51 -33.35
CA VAL A 297 -26.67 0.04 -34.27
C VAL A 297 -27.34 -0.34 -35.57
N LYS A 298 -27.45 0.62 -36.47
CA LYS A 298 -27.63 0.40 -37.89
C LYS A 298 -26.43 0.94 -38.65
#